data_e892ff75d9d2f0fdc3657969d9afb66a
#
_entry.id   e892ff75d9d2f0fdc3657969d9afb66a
#
_cell.length_a   1.000
_cell.length_b   1.000
_cell.length_c   1.000
_cell.angle_alpha   90.00
_cell.angle_beta   90.00
_cell.angle_gamma   90.00
#
_symmetry.space_group_name_H-M   'P 1'
#
loop_
_entity.id
_entity.type
_entity.pdbx_description
1 polymer ?
#
loop_
_entity_poly.entity_id
_entity_poly.type
_entity_poly.pdbx_seq_one_letter_code
_entity_poly.pdbx_strand_id
1 'polypeptide(L)'
;MYLFVKCACVTVLGLNLLSVCLSLPQQQQQQQPDPSNQGAGEPHLKIEVLTHATDCPRKSKDSDILVIHYEGFYDNGTKFDSSRDRPGAIPFQFQLGVGQVIQGWEKGLLEMCQGEKRKLFVPSKLAYGEHGSGPVIAPNSDLVFEVELVQVHDGPKPPNVFKMIDIDNDDHLTKDEMSMYLARQAHAQGIPVDLAAKQQEKVLDNLFKFEDKNGDGKISHEEFSGPKHEEL
;
A
#
# COMPACT_ATOMS: atom_id res chain seq x y z
N MET A 1 -14.01 33.97 -4.79
CA MET A 1 -13.82 35.15 -3.92
C MET A 1 -12.62 35.89 -4.49
N TYR A 2 -12.87 37.04 -5.12
CA TYR A 2 -11.88 37.79 -5.91
C TYR A 2 -10.82 38.44 -5.02
N LEU A 3 -9.53 38.15 -5.24
CA LEU A 3 -8.45 38.89 -4.59
C LEU A 3 -8.07 40.09 -5.47
N PHE A 4 -8.27 41.26 -4.91
CA PHE A 4 -7.89 42.55 -5.49
C PHE A 4 -6.36 42.68 -5.61
N VAL A 5 -5.87 42.87 -6.81
CA VAL A 5 -4.51 43.34 -7.08
C VAL A 5 -4.46 44.84 -6.83
N LYS A 6 -3.73 45.27 -5.79
CA LYS A 6 -3.44 46.69 -5.58
C LYS A 6 -2.28 47.09 -6.49
N CYS A 7 -2.60 47.83 -7.53
CA CYS A 7 -1.64 48.52 -8.38
C CYS A 7 -1.29 49.86 -7.71
N ALA A 8 -0.04 50.03 -7.27
CA ALA A 8 0.45 51.34 -6.76
C ALA A 8 0.89 52.17 -7.95
N CYS A 9 0.07 53.19 -8.29
CA CYS A 9 0.43 54.20 -9.27
C CYS A 9 1.16 55.35 -8.57
N VAL A 10 2.47 55.52 -8.87
CA VAL A 10 3.23 56.72 -8.50
C VAL A 10 3.13 57.69 -9.66
N THR A 11 2.42 58.83 -9.46
CA THR A 11 2.36 59.95 -10.42
C THR A 11 3.50 60.88 -10.15
N VAL A 12 4.43 60.99 -11.13
CA VAL A 12 5.42 62.10 -11.19
C VAL A 12 5.00 63.00 -12.35
N LEU A 13 4.78 64.28 -12.02
CA LEU A 13 4.43 65.33 -12.99
C LEU A 13 5.61 65.58 -13.97
N GLY A 14 5.25 65.53 -15.22
CA GLY A 14 5.98 66.25 -16.27
C GLY A 14 6.85 65.40 -17.20
N LEU A 15 6.43 65.36 -18.44
CA LEU A 15 7.03 64.92 -19.72
C LEU A 15 6.59 63.56 -20.24
N ASN A 16 5.99 63.66 -21.44
CA ASN A 16 5.60 62.57 -22.33
C ASN A 16 6.75 61.58 -22.52
N LEU A 17 6.60 60.37 -21.99
CA LEU A 17 7.36 59.22 -22.41
C LEU A 17 6.48 57.95 -22.27
N LEU A 18 6.53 57.19 -23.36
CA LEU A 18 5.82 55.91 -23.52
C LEU A 18 5.89 55.03 -22.28
N SER A 19 4.73 54.59 -21.78
CA SER A 19 4.63 53.57 -20.76
C SER A 19 5.10 52.23 -21.32
N VAL A 20 6.34 51.84 -21.02
CA VAL A 20 6.80 50.47 -21.20
C VAL A 20 6.48 49.71 -19.91
N CYS A 21 5.49 48.87 -19.92
CA CYS A 21 5.27 47.89 -18.85
C CYS A 21 6.33 46.83 -18.95
N LEU A 22 7.40 46.97 -18.14
CA LEU A 22 8.34 45.88 -17.89
C LEU A 22 7.67 44.84 -16.99
N SER A 23 7.26 43.72 -17.57
CA SER A 23 6.87 42.53 -16.85
C SER A 23 8.13 41.91 -16.22
N LEU A 24 8.30 42.06 -14.94
CA LEU A 24 9.32 41.31 -14.18
C LEU A 24 8.85 39.83 -14.09
N PRO A 25 9.77 38.88 -14.35
CA PRO A 25 9.43 37.48 -14.14
C PRO A 25 9.16 37.20 -12.65
N GLN A 26 7.96 36.71 -12.38
CA GLN A 26 7.65 36.21 -11.03
C GLN A 26 8.53 34.99 -10.74
N GLN A 27 9.46 35.16 -9.83
CA GLN A 27 10.17 34.04 -9.21
C GLN A 27 9.13 33.18 -8.49
N GLN A 28 8.87 31.99 -9.01
CA GLN A 28 8.16 30.94 -8.30
C GLN A 28 8.96 30.61 -7.03
N GLN A 29 8.47 31.11 -5.89
CA GLN A 29 8.95 30.64 -4.60
C GLN A 29 8.60 29.16 -4.51
N GLN A 30 9.61 28.33 -4.71
CA GLN A 30 9.60 26.94 -4.27
C GLN A 30 9.36 26.95 -2.76
N GLN A 31 8.16 26.58 -2.34
CA GLN A 31 7.88 26.28 -0.94
C GLN A 31 8.75 25.08 -0.55
N GLN A 32 9.85 25.38 0.14
CA GLN A 32 10.56 24.36 0.90
C GLN A 32 9.60 23.81 1.96
N PRO A 33 9.51 22.49 2.12
CA PRO A 33 8.75 21.92 3.22
C PRO A 33 9.37 22.37 4.55
N ASP A 34 8.53 22.87 5.44
CA ASP A 34 8.86 23.35 6.79
C ASP A 34 9.48 22.19 7.60
N PRO A 35 10.74 22.31 8.08
CA PRO A 35 11.39 21.26 8.85
C PRO A 35 10.82 21.11 10.29
N SER A 36 9.81 21.86 10.68
CA SER A 36 9.27 21.87 12.05
C SER A 36 8.09 20.92 12.28
N ASN A 37 7.61 20.18 11.27
CA ASN A 37 6.56 19.16 11.44
C ASN A 37 7.14 17.74 11.53
N GLN A 38 8.11 17.54 12.43
CA GLN A 38 8.54 16.22 12.90
C GLN A 38 7.67 15.80 14.10
N GLY A 39 6.37 15.66 13.86
CA GLY A 39 5.59 14.73 14.68
C GLY A 39 6.16 13.34 14.41
N ALA A 40 6.39 12.54 15.45
CA ALA A 40 6.77 11.13 15.36
C ALA A 40 5.63 10.37 14.64
N GLY A 41 5.52 10.58 13.32
CA GLY A 41 4.61 9.90 12.42
C GLY A 41 5.06 8.46 12.25
N GLU A 42 4.11 7.55 12.18
CA GLU A 42 4.37 6.16 11.81
C GLU A 42 5.28 6.10 10.58
N PRO A 43 6.19 5.14 10.52
CA PRO A 43 7.11 5.00 9.39
C PRO A 43 6.30 4.81 8.10
N HIS A 44 6.36 5.81 7.22
CA HIS A 44 5.59 5.85 5.99
C HIS A 44 6.37 5.25 4.82
N LEU A 45 5.67 4.44 4.01
CA LEU A 45 6.17 4.01 2.71
C LEU A 45 6.42 5.25 1.83
N LYS A 46 7.66 5.41 1.33
CA LYS A 46 7.98 6.43 0.35
C LYS A 46 8.15 5.79 -1.02
N ILE A 47 7.55 6.39 -2.04
CA ILE A 47 7.56 5.92 -3.42
C ILE A 47 8.19 7.02 -4.29
N GLU A 48 9.20 6.65 -5.06
CA GLU A 48 9.80 7.52 -6.08
C GLU A 48 9.64 6.85 -7.45
N VAL A 49 9.10 7.58 -8.43
CA VAL A 49 9.03 7.10 -9.80
C VAL A 49 10.35 7.40 -10.49
N LEU A 50 11.09 6.34 -10.84
CA LEU A 50 12.38 6.45 -11.52
C LEU A 50 12.22 6.64 -13.04
N THR A 51 11.22 5.96 -13.60
CA THR A 51 10.92 6.03 -15.04
C THR A 51 9.41 5.91 -15.22
N HIS A 52 8.82 6.87 -15.92
CA HIS A 52 7.43 6.79 -16.33
C HIS A 52 7.29 5.88 -17.56
N ALA A 53 6.19 5.16 -17.63
CA ALA A 53 5.82 4.44 -18.84
C ALA A 53 5.53 5.42 -19.98
N THR A 54 5.89 5.07 -21.20
CA THR A 54 5.59 5.88 -22.39
C THR A 54 4.10 5.84 -22.76
N ASP A 55 3.43 4.74 -22.42
CA ASP A 55 2.01 4.53 -22.58
C ASP A 55 1.47 3.80 -21.36
N CYS A 56 0.26 4.15 -20.93
CA CYS A 56 -0.37 3.57 -19.76
C CYS A 56 -1.84 3.25 -20.02
N PRO A 57 -2.12 2.21 -20.83
CA PRO A 57 -3.50 1.83 -21.14
C PRO A 57 -4.24 1.30 -19.91
N ARG A 58 -3.47 0.83 -18.93
CA ARG A 58 -4.00 0.26 -17.69
C ARG A 58 -2.96 0.41 -16.57
N LYS A 59 -3.45 0.66 -15.36
CA LYS A 59 -2.67 0.67 -14.13
C LYS A 59 -2.93 -0.60 -13.33
N SER A 60 -1.93 -1.03 -12.56
CA SER A 60 -2.08 -2.13 -11.61
C SER A 60 -3.09 -1.79 -10.51
N LYS A 61 -3.90 -2.75 -10.14
CA LYS A 61 -4.92 -2.67 -9.08
C LYS A 61 -4.93 -3.95 -8.26
N ASP A 62 -5.69 -3.95 -7.18
CA ASP A 62 -5.91 -5.15 -6.38
C ASP A 62 -6.43 -6.30 -7.24
N SER A 63 -6.01 -7.49 -6.89
CA SER A 63 -6.26 -8.76 -7.59
C SER A 63 -5.52 -8.96 -8.90
N ASP A 64 -4.79 -7.96 -9.41
CA ASP A 64 -3.99 -8.14 -10.61
C ASP A 64 -2.78 -9.05 -10.36
N ILE A 65 -2.42 -9.83 -11.39
CA ILE A 65 -1.16 -10.57 -11.42
C ILE A 65 -0.10 -9.64 -12.01
N LEU A 66 0.91 -9.34 -11.21
CA LEU A 66 2.06 -8.54 -11.61
C LEU A 66 3.25 -9.43 -11.95
N VAL A 67 3.92 -9.11 -13.05
CA VAL A 67 5.21 -9.69 -13.45
C VAL A 67 6.24 -8.58 -13.38
N ILE A 68 7.19 -8.69 -12.46
CA ILE A 68 8.14 -7.63 -12.15
C ILE A 68 9.59 -8.10 -12.23
N HIS A 69 10.48 -7.18 -12.54
CA HIS A 69 11.87 -7.27 -12.13
C HIS A 69 12.10 -6.39 -10.90
N TYR A 70 12.94 -6.85 -9.99
CA TYR A 70 13.30 -6.08 -8.81
C TYR A 70 14.75 -6.28 -8.40
N GLU A 71 15.25 -5.30 -7.67
CA GLU A 71 16.48 -5.36 -6.91
C GLU A 71 16.19 -4.86 -5.49
N GLY A 72 16.61 -5.61 -4.48
CA GLY A 72 16.46 -5.29 -3.08
C GLY A 72 17.77 -4.88 -2.43
N PHE A 73 17.74 -3.79 -1.68
CA PHE A 73 18.87 -3.21 -0.99
C PHE A 73 18.54 -2.95 0.47
N TYR A 74 19.53 -3.02 1.33
CA TYR A 74 19.47 -2.41 2.64
C TYR A 74 19.54 -0.88 2.51
N ASP A 75 19.24 -0.16 3.60
CA ASP A 75 19.32 1.30 3.70
C ASP A 75 20.74 1.84 3.41
N ASN A 76 21.76 1.04 3.70
CA ASN A 76 23.17 1.37 3.39
C ASN A 76 23.56 1.14 1.93
N GLY A 77 22.61 0.75 1.06
CA GLY A 77 22.82 0.51 -0.36
C GLY A 77 23.39 -0.87 -0.72
N THR A 78 23.62 -1.75 0.24
CA THR A 78 24.09 -3.12 -0.04
C THR A 78 22.94 -3.94 -0.62
N LYS A 79 23.13 -4.49 -1.82
CA LYS A 79 22.15 -5.38 -2.47
C LYS A 79 22.11 -6.72 -1.77
N PHE A 80 20.90 -7.22 -1.46
CA PHE A 80 20.69 -8.52 -0.85
C PHE A 80 19.96 -9.52 -1.74
N ASP A 81 19.13 -9.06 -2.69
CA ASP A 81 18.41 -9.94 -3.63
C ASP A 81 18.12 -9.21 -4.94
N SER A 82 17.98 -9.98 -6.03
CA SER A 82 17.56 -9.46 -7.32
C SER A 82 16.98 -10.58 -8.17
N SER A 83 15.88 -10.32 -8.87
CA SER A 83 15.33 -11.23 -9.86
C SER A 83 16.26 -11.40 -11.07
N ARG A 84 17.12 -10.42 -11.35
CA ARG A 84 18.04 -10.43 -12.50
C ARG A 84 19.32 -11.22 -12.24
N ASP A 85 19.67 -11.43 -10.95
CA ASP A 85 20.87 -12.20 -10.57
C ASP A 85 20.61 -13.72 -10.57
N ARG A 86 19.35 -14.12 -10.70
CA ARG A 86 18.97 -15.55 -10.78
C ARG A 86 19.20 -16.12 -12.17
N PRO A 87 19.51 -17.43 -12.30
CA PRO A 87 19.68 -18.07 -13.59
C PRO A 87 18.49 -17.81 -14.52
N GLY A 88 18.76 -17.32 -15.73
CA GLY A 88 17.72 -16.96 -16.70
C GLY A 88 17.04 -15.61 -16.47
N ALA A 89 17.42 -14.86 -15.44
CA ALA A 89 16.84 -13.55 -15.11
C ALA A 89 15.29 -13.55 -15.20
N ILE A 90 14.66 -14.57 -14.62
CA ILE A 90 13.20 -14.78 -14.70
C ILE A 90 12.52 -13.73 -13.83
N PRO A 91 11.55 -12.96 -14.38
CA PRO A 91 10.77 -12.02 -13.60
C PRO A 91 10.01 -12.73 -12.47
N PHE A 92 9.80 -12.03 -11.37
CA PHE A 92 8.99 -12.52 -10.27
C PHE A 92 7.52 -12.22 -10.54
N GLN A 93 6.66 -13.22 -10.33
CA GLN A 93 5.22 -13.11 -10.53
C GLN A 93 4.48 -13.32 -9.21
N PHE A 94 3.49 -12.49 -8.93
CA PHE A 94 2.61 -12.62 -7.78
C PHE A 94 1.28 -11.92 -8.04
N GLN A 95 0.28 -12.18 -7.19
CA GLN A 95 -1.00 -11.48 -7.22
C GLN A 95 -1.00 -10.36 -6.18
N LEU A 96 -1.35 -9.15 -6.60
CA LEU A 96 -1.43 -7.96 -5.75
C LEU A 96 -2.70 -7.98 -4.89
N GLY A 97 -2.64 -7.48 -3.66
CA GLY A 97 -3.79 -7.35 -2.77
C GLY A 97 -4.21 -8.63 -2.03
N VAL A 98 -3.42 -9.72 -2.12
CA VAL A 98 -3.75 -11.00 -1.49
C VAL A 98 -2.75 -11.46 -0.44
N GLY A 99 -1.83 -10.60 -0.02
CA GLY A 99 -0.85 -10.90 1.02
C GLY A 99 0.25 -11.88 0.60
N GLN A 100 0.54 -12.03 -0.69
CA GLN A 100 1.63 -12.88 -1.18
C GLN A 100 3.00 -12.23 -1.02
N VAL A 101 3.05 -10.93 -0.84
CA VAL A 101 4.27 -10.13 -0.71
C VAL A 101 4.19 -9.21 0.51
N ILE A 102 5.29 -8.55 0.84
CA ILE A 102 5.34 -7.60 1.96
C ILE A 102 4.37 -6.41 1.73
N GLN A 103 3.82 -5.87 2.83
CA GLN A 103 2.84 -4.77 2.76
C GLN A 103 3.35 -3.54 2.00
N GLY A 104 4.65 -3.28 2.06
CA GLY A 104 5.29 -2.21 1.29
C GLY A 104 5.13 -2.38 -0.23
N TRP A 105 5.14 -3.61 -0.73
CA TRP A 105 4.88 -3.93 -2.14
C TRP A 105 3.39 -3.89 -2.46
N GLU A 106 2.55 -4.46 -1.59
CA GLU A 106 1.08 -4.41 -1.76
C GLU A 106 0.57 -2.98 -1.97
N LYS A 107 1.13 -2.03 -1.21
CA LYS A 107 0.77 -0.60 -1.32
C LYS A 107 1.56 0.14 -2.39
N GLY A 108 2.85 -0.17 -2.51
CA GLY A 108 3.79 0.57 -3.36
C GLY A 108 3.66 0.31 -4.85
N LEU A 109 3.05 -0.82 -5.22
CA LEU A 109 2.91 -1.25 -6.62
C LEU A 109 1.48 -1.05 -7.15
N LEU A 110 0.56 -0.47 -6.35
CA LEU A 110 -0.73 0.00 -6.86
C LEU A 110 -0.56 1.17 -7.83
N GLU A 111 -1.48 1.32 -8.76
CA GLU A 111 -1.51 2.42 -9.73
C GLU A 111 -0.24 2.54 -10.59
N MET A 112 0.47 1.43 -10.83
CA MET A 112 1.70 1.37 -11.61
C MET A 112 1.42 0.97 -13.05
N CYS A 113 2.01 1.67 -14.00
CA CYS A 113 1.88 1.37 -15.42
C CYS A 113 2.89 0.30 -15.86
N GLN A 114 2.53 -0.53 -16.86
CA GLN A 114 3.51 -1.44 -17.47
C GLN A 114 4.68 -0.66 -18.07
N GLY A 115 5.92 -1.06 -17.78
CA GLY A 115 7.15 -0.37 -18.17
C GLY A 115 7.59 0.74 -17.20
N GLU A 116 6.80 1.06 -16.19
CA GLU A 116 7.17 2.00 -15.15
C GLU A 116 8.20 1.38 -14.20
N LYS A 117 9.09 2.23 -13.67
CA LYS A 117 10.05 1.85 -12.62
C LYS A 117 9.85 2.73 -11.41
N ARG A 118 9.79 2.08 -10.24
CA ARG A 118 9.67 2.75 -8.93
C ARG A 118 10.80 2.34 -8.01
N LYS A 119 11.15 3.27 -7.13
CA LYS A 119 11.97 3.02 -5.96
C LYS A 119 11.09 3.15 -4.72
N LEU A 120 11.04 2.09 -3.93
CA LEU A 120 10.23 1.97 -2.73
C LEU A 120 11.15 1.99 -1.51
N PHE A 121 10.97 2.92 -0.60
CA PHE A 121 11.61 2.94 0.72
C PHE A 121 10.61 2.34 1.70
N VAL A 122 10.85 1.10 2.07
CA VAL A 122 9.92 0.28 2.84
C VAL A 122 10.38 0.19 4.29
N PRO A 123 9.68 0.84 5.23
CA PRO A 123 9.97 0.68 6.64
C PRO A 123 9.83 -0.78 7.07
N SER A 124 10.60 -1.19 8.06
CA SER A 124 10.61 -2.57 8.58
C SER A 124 9.23 -3.10 8.93
N LYS A 125 8.34 -2.25 9.50
CA LYS A 125 6.94 -2.60 9.82
C LYS A 125 6.11 -3.00 8.59
N LEU A 126 6.43 -2.49 7.40
CA LEU A 126 5.79 -2.85 6.14
C LEU A 126 6.59 -3.88 5.34
N ALA A 127 7.69 -4.36 5.88
CA ALA A 127 8.57 -5.38 5.34
C ALA A 127 8.53 -6.65 6.21
N TYR A 128 9.62 -6.98 6.90
CA TYR A 128 9.73 -8.22 7.68
C TYR A 128 9.70 -7.99 9.20
N GLY A 129 9.48 -6.76 9.65
CA GLY A 129 9.23 -6.40 11.05
C GLY A 129 10.33 -6.80 12.03
N GLU A 130 9.89 -7.12 13.23
CA GLU A 130 10.77 -7.50 14.36
C GLU A 130 11.43 -8.87 14.19
N HIS A 131 10.95 -9.70 13.28
CA HIS A 131 11.49 -11.05 13.08
C HIS A 131 12.56 -11.11 12.00
N GLY A 132 12.59 -10.14 11.07
CA GLY A 132 13.43 -10.22 9.88
C GLY A 132 13.07 -11.38 8.95
N SER A 133 13.99 -11.80 8.07
CA SER A 133 13.77 -12.94 7.17
C SER A 133 15.05 -13.76 6.99
N GLY A 134 15.06 -14.95 7.60
CA GLY A 134 16.19 -15.88 7.53
C GLY A 134 17.52 -15.24 7.96
N PRO A 135 18.66 -15.70 7.43
CA PRO A 135 19.96 -15.13 7.73
C PRO A 135 20.26 -13.83 6.94
N VAL A 136 19.40 -13.48 5.97
CA VAL A 136 19.67 -12.39 5.05
C VAL A 136 19.13 -11.06 5.60
N ILE A 137 17.90 -11.00 6.09
CA ILE A 137 17.29 -9.75 6.53
C ILE A 137 17.19 -9.74 8.05
N ALA A 138 17.97 -8.87 8.68
CA ALA A 138 17.97 -8.71 10.13
C ALA A 138 16.63 -8.13 10.66
N PRO A 139 16.28 -8.39 11.94
CA PRO A 139 15.15 -7.74 12.58
C PRO A 139 15.17 -6.20 12.44
N ASN A 140 14.00 -5.62 12.27
CA ASN A 140 13.79 -4.17 12.17
C ASN A 140 14.59 -3.47 11.06
N SER A 141 14.89 -4.18 9.96
CA SER A 141 15.60 -3.61 8.82
C SER A 141 14.64 -2.86 7.90
N ASP A 142 14.90 -1.59 7.65
CA ASP A 142 14.31 -0.82 6.57
C ASP A 142 14.94 -1.25 5.24
N LEU A 143 14.13 -1.35 4.20
CA LEU A 143 14.56 -1.90 2.92
C LEU A 143 14.25 -0.93 1.79
N VAL A 144 15.07 -1.00 0.74
CA VAL A 144 14.87 -0.24 -0.48
C VAL A 144 14.71 -1.21 -1.64
N PHE A 145 13.67 -1.03 -2.45
CA PHE A 145 13.45 -1.85 -3.64
C PHE A 145 13.37 -0.97 -4.89
N GLU A 146 14.09 -1.34 -5.92
CA GLU A 146 13.89 -0.83 -7.26
C GLU A 146 13.10 -1.86 -8.05
N VAL A 147 11.90 -1.48 -8.52
CA VAL A 147 10.95 -2.40 -9.16
C VAL A 147 10.59 -1.88 -10.54
N GLU A 148 10.59 -2.77 -11.52
CA GLU A 148 10.12 -2.54 -12.88
C GLU A 148 8.90 -3.42 -13.15
N LEU A 149 7.76 -2.84 -13.51
CA LEU A 149 6.58 -3.60 -13.90
C LEU A 149 6.70 -4.03 -15.37
N VAL A 150 6.96 -5.31 -15.58
CA VAL A 150 7.14 -5.89 -16.92
C VAL A 150 5.78 -6.17 -17.57
N GLN A 151 4.85 -6.78 -16.82
CA GLN A 151 3.51 -7.10 -17.29
C GLN A 151 2.49 -6.99 -16.15
N VAL A 152 1.25 -6.69 -16.52
CA VAL A 152 0.10 -6.70 -15.63
C VAL A 152 -1.06 -7.42 -16.30
N HIS A 153 -1.65 -8.39 -15.60
CA HIS A 153 -2.77 -9.21 -16.06
C HIS A 153 -3.91 -9.18 -15.04
N ASP A 154 -5.14 -9.40 -15.49
CA ASP A 154 -6.24 -9.65 -14.55
C ASP A 154 -5.98 -10.97 -13.83
N GLY A 155 -5.98 -10.93 -12.50
CA GLY A 155 -5.93 -12.13 -11.67
C GLY A 155 -7.33 -12.59 -11.25
N PRO A 156 -7.44 -13.81 -10.69
CA PRO A 156 -8.68 -14.26 -10.09
C PRO A 156 -9.03 -13.36 -8.92
N LYS A 157 -10.28 -12.88 -8.87
CA LYS A 157 -10.73 -12.12 -7.69
C LYS A 157 -10.68 -13.07 -6.49
N PRO A 158 -9.97 -12.71 -5.39
CA PRO A 158 -10.00 -13.51 -4.18
C PRO A 158 -11.46 -13.58 -3.68
N PRO A 159 -11.85 -14.68 -3.04
CA PRO A 159 -13.20 -14.81 -2.50
C PRO A 159 -13.42 -13.70 -1.45
N ASN A 160 -14.59 -13.11 -1.46
CA ASN A 160 -15.01 -12.19 -0.40
C ASN A 160 -15.26 -13.00 0.88
N VAL A 161 -14.24 -13.09 1.73
CA VAL A 161 -14.30 -13.89 2.96
C VAL A 161 -15.30 -13.30 3.94
N PHE A 162 -15.45 -11.96 3.97
CA PHE A 162 -16.49 -11.34 4.80
C PHE A 162 -17.89 -11.87 4.46
N LYS A 163 -18.29 -11.81 3.19
CA LYS A 163 -19.58 -12.35 2.71
C LYS A 163 -19.73 -13.86 2.89
N MET A 164 -18.63 -14.61 2.95
CA MET A 164 -18.69 -16.05 3.22
C MET A 164 -18.93 -16.36 4.70
N ILE A 165 -18.62 -15.44 5.59
CA ILE A 165 -18.80 -15.53 7.04
C ILE A 165 -20.15 -14.94 7.44
N ASP A 166 -20.49 -13.76 6.91
CA ASP A 166 -21.75 -13.04 7.12
C ASP A 166 -22.92 -13.84 6.50
N ILE A 167 -23.55 -14.67 7.33
CA ILE A 167 -24.59 -15.62 6.89
C ILE A 167 -25.95 -14.94 6.80
N ASP A 168 -26.22 -14.00 7.70
CA ASP A 168 -27.51 -13.30 7.76
C ASP A 168 -27.51 -11.99 6.95
N ASN A 169 -26.38 -11.60 6.36
CA ASN A 169 -26.16 -10.42 5.53
C ASN A 169 -26.52 -9.12 6.27
N ASP A 170 -26.13 -9.01 7.55
CA ASP A 170 -26.31 -7.79 8.36
C ASP A 170 -25.11 -6.85 8.28
N ASP A 171 -24.10 -7.14 7.43
CA ASP A 171 -22.83 -6.44 7.26
C ASP A 171 -21.98 -6.37 8.55
N HIS A 172 -22.23 -7.31 9.48
CA HIS A 172 -21.48 -7.46 10.72
C HIS A 172 -21.20 -8.94 10.97
N LEU A 173 -20.01 -9.25 11.44
CA LEU A 173 -19.64 -10.62 11.80
C LEU A 173 -19.78 -10.83 13.29
N THR A 174 -20.59 -11.80 13.65
CA THR A 174 -20.75 -12.27 15.03
C THR A 174 -19.74 -13.38 15.37
N LYS A 175 -19.51 -13.64 16.66
CA LYS A 175 -18.68 -14.77 17.09
C LYS A 175 -19.23 -16.11 16.61
N ASP A 176 -20.55 -16.26 16.53
CA ASP A 176 -21.19 -17.48 16.09
C ASP A 176 -20.95 -17.75 14.60
N GLU A 177 -21.07 -16.73 13.74
CA GLU A 177 -20.79 -16.84 12.31
C GLU A 177 -19.33 -17.16 12.05
N MET A 178 -18.42 -16.46 12.72
CA MET A 178 -16.99 -16.72 12.63
C MET A 178 -16.65 -18.13 13.12
N SER A 179 -17.29 -18.59 14.21
CA SER A 179 -17.14 -19.95 14.73
C SER A 179 -17.58 -20.99 13.70
N MET A 180 -18.75 -20.78 13.07
CA MET A 180 -19.26 -21.69 12.03
C MET A 180 -18.34 -21.73 10.81
N TYR A 181 -17.80 -20.58 10.39
CA TYR A 181 -16.84 -20.51 9.30
C TYR A 181 -15.55 -21.30 9.61
N LEU A 182 -14.95 -21.07 10.79
CA LEU A 182 -13.74 -21.77 11.22
C LEU A 182 -13.97 -23.29 11.35
N ALA A 183 -15.12 -23.71 11.88
CA ALA A 183 -15.48 -25.13 11.96
C ALA A 183 -15.59 -25.78 10.58
N ARG A 184 -16.17 -25.07 9.62
CA ARG A 184 -16.28 -25.52 8.21
C ARG A 184 -14.89 -25.67 7.58
N GLN A 185 -13.99 -24.70 7.82
CA GLN A 185 -12.61 -24.75 7.33
C GLN A 185 -11.82 -25.91 7.95
N ALA A 186 -11.93 -26.11 9.27
CA ALA A 186 -11.29 -27.22 9.99
C ALA A 186 -11.75 -28.59 9.44
N HIS A 187 -13.05 -28.74 9.22
CA HIS A 187 -13.63 -29.96 8.64
C HIS A 187 -13.08 -30.21 7.21
N ALA A 188 -12.99 -29.18 6.39
CA ALA A 188 -12.44 -29.28 5.04
C ALA A 188 -10.95 -29.71 5.04
N GLN A 189 -10.21 -29.37 6.09
CA GLN A 189 -8.81 -29.76 6.28
C GLN A 189 -8.64 -31.10 7.02
N GLY A 190 -9.73 -31.78 7.36
CA GLY A 190 -9.70 -33.06 8.09
C GLY A 190 -9.28 -32.95 9.54
N ILE A 191 -9.42 -31.79 10.17
CA ILE A 191 -9.07 -31.58 11.58
C ILE A 191 -10.22 -32.11 12.44
N PRO A 192 -9.93 -32.98 13.47
CA PRO A 192 -10.94 -33.47 14.37
C PRO A 192 -11.70 -32.37 15.13
N VAL A 193 -13.01 -32.47 15.20
CA VAL A 193 -13.92 -31.44 15.76
C VAL A 193 -13.58 -31.09 17.22
N ASP A 194 -13.20 -32.06 18.03
CA ASP A 194 -12.89 -31.88 19.46
C ASP A 194 -11.61 -31.06 19.70
N LEU A 195 -10.64 -31.17 18.78
CA LEU A 195 -9.40 -30.41 18.84
C LEU A 195 -9.61 -28.99 18.30
N ALA A 196 -10.44 -28.87 17.27
CA ALA A 196 -10.82 -27.60 16.68
C ALA A 196 -11.55 -26.70 17.70
N ALA A 197 -12.52 -27.23 18.44
CA ALA A 197 -13.37 -26.46 19.35
C ALA A 197 -12.58 -25.75 20.47
N LYS A 198 -11.62 -26.42 21.11
CA LYS A 198 -10.81 -25.82 22.20
C LYS A 198 -9.82 -24.77 21.74
N GLN A 199 -9.28 -24.90 20.52
CA GLN A 199 -8.40 -23.90 19.94
C GLN A 199 -9.18 -22.73 19.37
N GLN A 200 -10.37 -22.98 18.87
CA GLN A 200 -11.24 -22.04 18.20
C GLN A 200 -11.68 -20.90 19.12
N GLU A 201 -12.07 -21.19 20.36
CA GLU A 201 -12.50 -20.17 21.33
C GLU A 201 -11.40 -19.13 21.61
N LYS A 202 -10.17 -19.56 21.84
CA LYS A 202 -9.04 -18.65 22.03
C LYS A 202 -8.69 -17.84 20.79
N VAL A 203 -8.80 -18.46 19.62
CA VAL A 203 -8.56 -17.79 18.33
C VAL A 203 -9.62 -16.71 18.11
N LEU A 204 -10.90 -17.02 18.37
CA LEU A 204 -12.01 -16.08 18.26
C LEU A 204 -11.84 -14.89 19.22
N ASP A 205 -11.55 -15.17 20.49
CA ASP A 205 -11.36 -14.08 21.47
C ASP A 205 -10.20 -13.16 21.10
N ASN A 206 -9.09 -13.71 20.62
CA ASN A 206 -7.98 -12.91 20.16
C ASN A 206 -8.32 -12.10 18.90
N LEU A 207 -9.04 -12.70 17.98
CA LEU A 207 -9.46 -12.08 16.72
C LEU A 207 -10.43 -10.91 17.00
N PHE A 208 -11.45 -11.12 17.80
CA PHE A 208 -12.39 -10.07 18.20
C PHE A 208 -11.68 -8.95 18.98
N LYS A 209 -10.76 -9.28 19.88
CA LYS A 209 -9.97 -8.27 20.59
C LYS A 209 -9.14 -7.39 19.66
N PHE A 210 -8.74 -7.91 18.49
CA PHE A 210 -7.92 -7.20 17.51
C PHE A 210 -8.74 -6.46 16.47
N GLU A 211 -9.82 -7.07 15.97
CA GLU A 211 -10.63 -6.55 14.87
C GLU A 211 -11.80 -5.66 15.34
N ASP A 212 -12.47 -6.00 16.45
CA ASP A 212 -13.55 -5.20 17.06
C ASP A 212 -12.96 -3.97 17.74
N LYS A 213 -12.82 -2.88 16.98
CA LYS A 213 -12.18 -1.63 17.45
C LYS A 213 -13.10 -0.77 18.28
N ASN A 214 -14.41 -0.86 18.05
CA ASN A 214 -15.42 -0.09 18.75
C ASN A 214 -15.91 -0.77 20.05
N GLY A 215 -15.65 -2.10 20.22
CA GLY A 215 -15.98 -2.88 21.41
C GLY A 215 -17.46 -3.26 21.50
N ASP A 216 -18.17 -3.32 20.37
CA ASP A 216 -19.60 -3.65 20.34
C ASP A 216 -19.89 -5.17 20.31
N GLY A 217 -18.83 -6.00 20.22
CA GLY A 217 -18.93 -7.46 20.18
C GLY A 217 -19.22 -8.04 18.80
N LYS A 218 -19.16 -7.22 17.76
CA LYS A 218 -19.27 -7.57 16.35
C LYS A 218 -18.08 -7.02 15.58
N ILE A 219 -17.81 -7.53 14.38
CA ILE A 219 -16.81 -7.00 13.47
C ILE A 219 -17.54 -6.49 12.22
N SER A 220 -17.58 -5.17 12.05
CA SER A 220 -18.17 -4.55 10.88
C SER A 220 -17.30 -4.78 9.63
N HIS A 221 -17.87 -4.56 8.45
CA HIS A 221 -17.13 -4.63 7.18
C HIS A 221 -15.90 -3.70 7.16
N GLU A 222 -15.96 -2.54 7.83
CA GLU A 222 -14.83 -1.61 7.91
C GLU A 222 -13.71 -2.12 8.83
N GLU A 223 -14.07 -2.77 9.93
CA GLU A 223 -13.14 -3.30 10.93
C GLU A 223 -12.43 -4.57 10.47
N PHE A 224 -13.09 -5.37 9.64
CA PHE A 224 -12.55 -6.63 9.16
C PHE A 224 -11.31 -6.41 8.29
N SER A 225 -10.17 -6.97 8.66
CA SER A 225 -8.90 -6.83 7.94
C SER A 225 -8.67 -7.91 6.88
N GLY A 226 -9.52 -8.94 6.83
CA GLY A 226 -9.43 -10.01 5.85
C GLY A 226 -9.85 -9.59 4.43
N PRO A 227 -9.76 -10.50 3.45
CA PRO A 227 -10.17 -10.22 2.08
C PRO A 227 -11.67 -9.87 1.99
N LYS A 228 -11.95 -8.63 1.59
CA LYS A 228 -13.28 -8.07 1.40
C LYS A 228 -13.30 -7.27 0.09
N HIS A 229 -13.53 -7.94 -1.01
CA HIS A 229 -13.66 -7.24 -2.29
C HIS A 229 -15.11 -6.89 -2.52
N GLU A 230 -15.40 -5.61 -2.67
CA GLU A 230 -16.70 -5.16 -3.15
C GLU A 230 -16.87 -5.64 -4.59
N GLU A 231 -17.98 -6.32 -4.87
CA GLU A 231 -18.39 -6.59 -6.24
C GLU A 231 -18.89 -5.26 -6.82
N LEU A 232 -18.10 -4.67 -7.71
CA LEU A 232 -18.52 -3.56 -8.56
C LEU A 232 -19.43 -4.06 -9.68
#